data_7c61a6ad20de3b2c16c26a7c480784e4
#
_entry.id   7c61a6ad20de3b2c16c26a7c480784e4
#
_cell.length_a   1.000
_cell.length_b   1.000
_cell.length_c   1.000
_cell.angle_alpha   90.00
_cell.angle_beta   90.00
_cell.angle_gamma   90.00
#
_symmetry.space_group_name_H-M   'P 1'
#
loop_
_entity.id
_entity.type
_entity.pdbx_description
1 polymer ?
#
loop_
_entity_poly.entity_id
_entity_poly.type
_entity_poly.pdbx_seq_one_letter_code
_entity_poly.pdbx_strand_id
1 'polypeptide(L)'
;MADIDCHADMTAYHRDQVNLSLDQQQAMRRRRDAGRTRLENGLDTAGHPQPHEVRSQGSYQMRTMVQDPDNDYDIDDGAYFREDDLTDADGDALTPLEARQRVCDALKWDGRFKKEAEVKNNCVRQAYAEGFHIDVPVYRIIESEDEEGNDVERFELASGDDWVVSDARAVTKWFNGLVGELNEGQADGSQMRRITKLTKKFSRRAGWKDNTTSGITISKLVVDHFVASPDRDDKSLRDTWKAIHAALAVSTEVEHPVVDKNLSEDGDAKVEFFRDCLAEALDDLLVLDKAGCTRAQAREAW
;
A
#
# COMPACT_ATOMS: atom_id res chain seq x y z
N MET A 1 29.58 10.22 -22.97
CA MET A 1 28.31 9.82 -23.58
C MET A 1 27.25 10.82 -23.10
N ALA A 2 26.42 11.37 -23.97
CA ALA A 2 25.36 12.27 -23.55
C ALA A 2 24.24 11.43 -22.93
N ASP A 3 24.16 11.45 -21.60
CA ASP A 3 23.04 10.91 -20.85
C ASP A 3 21.83 11.84 -21.09
N ILE A 4 20.84 11.35 -21.86
CA ILE A 4 19.65 12.17 -22.16
C ILE A 4 18.87 12.38 -20.88
N ASP A 5 18.70 13.63 -20.52
CA ASP A 5 17.92 14.04 -19.35
C ASP A 5 16.41 13.99 -19.67
N CYS A 6 15.70 13.01 -19.09
CA CYS A 6 14.25 12.85 -19.16
C CYS A 6 13.54 13.27 -17.87
N HIS A 7 14.23 13.90 -16.91
CA HIS A 7 13.67 14.29 -15.62
C HIS A 7 12.39 15.14 -15.75
N ALA A 8 12.39 16.13 -16.64
CA ALA A 8 11.21 16.97 -16.84
C ALA A 8 9.99 16.21 -17.36
N ASP A 9 10.21 15.24 -18.27
CA ASP A 9 9.14 14.37 -18.79
C ASP A 9 8.64 13.43 -17.69
N MET A 10 9.55 12.83 -16.91
CA MET A 10 9.22 11.98 -15.78
C MET A 10 8.43 12.71 -14.69
N THR A 11 8.83 13.95 -14.38
CA THR A 11 8.13 14.81 -13.40
C THR A 11 6.72 15.16 -13.89
N ALA A 12 6.56 15.49 -15.17
CA ALA A 12 5.25 15.75 -15.77
C ALA A 12 4.36 14.49 -15.73
N TYR A 13 4.88 13.33 -16.10
CA TYR A 13 4.17 12.06 -16.03
C TYR A 13 3.76 11.73 -14.59
N HIS A 14 4.68 11.87 -13.63
CA HIS A 14 4.39 11.65 -12.21
C HIS A 14 3.26 12.55 -11.71
N ARG A 15 3.29 13.84 -12.06
CA ARG A 15 2.26 14.81 -11.67
C ARG A 15 0.89 14.47 -12.28
N ASP A 16 0.84 14.16 -13.58
CA ASP A 16 -0.39 14.17 -14.37
C ASP A 16 -1.00 12.77 -14.51
N GLN A 17 -0.19 11.70 -14.46
CA GLN A 17 -0.60 10.32 -14.74
C GLN A 17 -0.41 9.37 -13.55
N VAL A 18 0.41 9.73 -12.57
CA VAL A 18 0.71 8.86 -11.42
C VAL A 18 -0.01 9.34 -10.15
N ASN A 19 0.02 10.64 -9.88
CA ASN A 19 -0.63 11.19 -8.69
C ASN A 19 -2.15 11.23 -8.84
N LEU A 20 -2.88 10.86 -7.78
CA LEU A 20 -4.30 11.18 -7.70
C LEU A 20 -4.48 12.71 -7.69
N SER A 21 -5.50 13.20 -8.39
CA SER A 21 -5.86 14.62 -8.35
C SER A 21 -6.30 15.04 -6.93
N LEU A 22 -6.23 16.32 -6.64
CA LEU A 22 -6.70 16.86 -5.36
C LEU A 22 -8.17 16.54 -5.12
N ASP A 23 -9.01 16.60 -6.16
CA ASP A 23 -10.44 16.30 -6.05
C ASP A 23 -10.68 14.83 -5.69
N GLN A 24 -9.92 13.90 -6.32
CA GLN A 24 -9.97 12.47 -5.97
C GLN A 24 -9.56 12.24 -4.51
N GLN A 25 -8.43 12.81 -4.09
CA GLN A 25 -7.96 12.70 -2.71
C GLN A 25 -8.98 13.26 -1.69
N GLN A 26 -9.61 14.40 -1.99
CA GLN A 26 -10.64 14.99 -1.14
C GLN A 26 -11.93 14.16 -1.13
N ALA A 27 -12.35 13.61 -2.28
CA ALA A 27 -13.50 12.73 -2.36
C ALA A 27 -13.30 11.47 -1.50
N MET A 28 -12.16 10.80 -1.64
CA MET A 28 -11.81 9.62 -0.84
C MET A 28 -11.79 9.94 0.66
N ARG A 29 -11.19 11.08 1.05
CA ARG A 29 -11.17 11.52 2.46
C ARG A 29 -12.58 11.71 3.02
N ARG A 30 -13.46 12.41 2.31
CA ARG A 30 -14.87 12.58 2.72
C ARG A 30 -15.59 11.25 2.88
N ARG A 31 -15.35 10.29 1.97
CA ARG A 31 -15.98 8.97 2.02
C ARG A 31 -15.46 8.14 3.20
N ARG A 32 -14.15 8.18 3.45
CA ARG A 32 -13.55 7.56 4.64
C ARG A 32 -14.16 8.11 5.93
N ASP A 33 -14.21 9.42 6.07
CA ASP A 33 -14.74 10.07 7.28
C ASP A 33 -16.24 9.73 7.47
N ALA A 34 -17.02 9.71 6.41
CA ALA A 34 -18.42 9.25 6.45
C ALA A 34 -18.52 7.74 6.77
N GLY A 35 -17.55 6.93 6.35
CA GLY A 35 -17.44 5.51 6.72
C GLY A 35 -17.23 5.31 8.21
N ARG A 36 -16.32 6.08 8.82
CA ARG A 36 -16.07 6.08 10.27
C ARG A 36 -17.32 6.42 11.07
N THR A 37 -17.99 7.52 10.72
CA THR A 37 -19.26 7.91 11.36
C THR A 37 -20.32 6.82 11.23
N ARG A 38 -20.37 6.12 10.10
CA ARG A 38 -21.33 5.03 9.89
C ARG A 38 -20.98 3.82 10.73
N LEU A 39 -19.70 3.44 10.81
CA LEU A 39 -19.23 2.36 11.67
C LEU A 39 -19.60 2.63 13.13
N GLU A 40 -19.27 3.82 13.62
CA GLU A 40 -19.60 4.28 14.97
C GLU A 40 -21.12 4.17 15.27
N ASN A 41 -21.96 4.77 14.44
CA ASN A 41 -23.41 4.73 14.62
C ASN A 41 -24.00 3.32 14.51
N GLY A 42 -23.44 2.48 13.61
CA GLY A 42 -23.91 1.10 13.44
C GLY A 42 -23.57 0.22 14.64
N LEU A 43 -22.37 0.34 15.18
CA LEU A 43 -21.96 -0.36 16.40
C LEU A 43 -22.80 0.10 17.61
N ASP A 44 -22.99 1.42 17.77
CA ASP A 44 -23.82 1.98 18.85
C ASP A 44 -25.27 1.50 18.77
N THR A 45 -25.86 1.51 17.57
CA THR A 45 -27.23 1.02 17.34
C THR A 45 -27.39 -0.47 17.66
N ALA A 46 -26.36 -1.26 17.40
CA ALA A 46 -26.34 -2.69 17.70
C ALA A 46 -25.94 -3.00 19.15
N GLY A 47 -25.55 -2.01 19.95
CA GLY A 47 -25.08 -2.17 21.32
C GLY A 47 -23.73 -2.87 21.43
N HIS A 48 -22.90 -2.76 20.38
CA HIS A 48 -21.55 -3.32 20.38
C HIS A 48 -20.50 -2.30 20.80
N PRO A 49 -19.38 -2.74 21.39
CA PRO A 49 -18.25 -1.89 21.71
C PRO A 49 -17.72 -1.14 20.50
N GLN A 50 -17.27 0.10 20.72
CA GLN A 50 -16.59 0.89 19.71
C GLN A 50 -15.13 0.45 19.56
N PRO A 51 -14.52 0.58 18.37
CA PRO A 51 -13.08 0.38 18.25
C PRO A 51 -12.33 1.37 19.16
N HIS A 52 -11.27 0.89 19.79
CA HIS A 52 -10.35 1.74 20.56
C HIS A 52 -9.81 2.88 19.71
N GLU A 53 -9.47 2.59 18.45
CA GLU A 53 -9.10 3.60 17.45
C GLU A 53 -9.46 3.15 16.03
N VAL A 54 -9.65 4.12 15.12
CA VAL A 54 -9.73 3.88 13.68
C VAL A 54 -8.62 4.66 12.99
N ARG A 55 -7.72 3.97 12.27
CA ARG A 55 -6.55 4.56 11.63
C ARG A 55 -6.43 4.22 10.17
N SER A 56 -6.25 5.27 9.36
CA SER A 56 -5.81 5.07 7.98
C SER A 56 -4.38 4.53 7.95
N GLN A 57 -4.11 3.63 7.00
CA GLN A 57 -2.85 2.92 6.87
C GLN A 57 -2.51 2.67 5.40
N GLY A 58 -1.55 1.79 5.12
CA GLY A 58 -1.21 1.35 3.78
C GLY A 58 -0.75 2.46 2.85
N SER A 59 -1.08 2.33 1.57
CA SER A 59 -0.63 3.22 0.50
C SER A 59 -1.09 4.67 0.68
N TYR A 60 -2.27 4.86 1.28
CA TYR A 60 -2.80 6.18 1.58
C TYR A 60 -1.91 6.92 2.58
N GLN A 61 -1.59 6.29 3.70
CA GLN A 61 -0.82 6.92 4.77
C GLN A 61 0.68 7.06 4.42
N MET A 62 1.21 6.13 3.64
CA MET A 62 2.56 6.23 3.07
C MET A 62 2.65 7.26 1.94
N ARG A 63 1.52 7.80 1.46
CA ARG A 63 1.41 8.71 0.31
C ARG A 63 1.98 8.09 -0.97
N THR A 64 1.76 6.78 -1.15
CA THR A 64 2.22 6.01 -2.31
C THR A 64 1.08 5.47 -3.17
N MET A 65 -0.14 6.00 -3.02
CA MET A 65 -1.24 5.73 -3.93
C MET A 65 -0.93 6.24 -5.33
N VAL A 66 -1.36 5.50 -6.33
CA VAL A 66 -1.18 5.84 -7.75
C VAL A 66 -2.53 5.78 -8.47
N GLN A 67 -2.67 6.59 -9.53
CA GLN A 67 -3.84 6.54 -10.39
C GLN A 67 -3.98 5.17 -11.06
N ASP A 68 -5.22 4.72 -11.14
CA ASP A 68 -5.64 3.52 -11.87
C ASP A 68 -6.70 3.92 -12.90
N PRO A 69 -6.66 3.43 -14.16
CA PRO A 69 -7.66 3.76 -15.19
C PRO A 69 -9.10 3.43 -14.80
N ASP A 70 -9.27 2.37 -14.01
CA ASP A 70 -10.57 1.90 -13.52
C ASP A 70 -10.94 2.51 -12.16
N ASN A 71 -10.14 3.47 -11.67
CA ASN A 71 -10.20 4.03 -10.31
C ASN A 71 -10.12 2.97 -9.20
N ASP A 72 -9.50 1.83 -9.48
CA ASP A 72 -9.31 0.76 -8.50
C ASP A 72 -8.16 1.10 -7.55
N TYR A 73 -8.44 1.98 -6.62
CA TYR A 73 -7.57 2.36 -5.52
C TYR A 73 -8.38 2.45 -4.23
N ASP A 74 -7.71 2.22 -3.12
CA ASP A 74 -8.31 2.06 -1.80
C ASP A 74 -7.71 3.00 -0.75
N ILE A 75 -8.48 3.21 0.30
CA ILE A 75 -7.96 3.62 1.60
C ILE A 75 -8.16 2.43 2.53
N ASP A 76 -7.08 1.94 3.10
CA ASP A 76 -7.13 1.06 4.25
C ASP A 76 -7.39 1.91 5.50
N ASP A 77 -8.50 1.67 6.19
CA ASP A 77 -8.91 2.40 7.39
C ASP A 77 -9.16 1.40 8.53
N GLY A 78 -8.08 0.94 9.16
CA GLY A 78 -8.10 -0.16 10.14
C GLY A 78 -8.90 0.21 11.41
N ALA A 79 -9.82 -0.67 11.81
CA ALA A 79 -10.57 -0.62 13.06
C ALA A 79 -9.87 -1.51 14.10
N TYR A 80 -9.38 -0.92 15.19
CA TYR A 80 -8.61 -1.57 16.23
C TYR A 80 -9.47 -1.69 17.49
N PHE A 81 -9.77 -2.92 17.90
CA PHE A 81 -10.54 -3.21 19.11
C PHE A 81 -9.63 -3.80 20.18
N ARG A 82 -9.90 -3.53 21.45
CA ARG A 82 -9.32 -4.31 22.53
C ARG A 82 -9.80 -5.74 22.42
N GLU A 83 -8.99 -6.72 22.80
CA GLU A 83 -9.37 -8.14 22.74
C GLU A 83 -10.67 -8.42 23.50
N ASP A 84 -10.82 -7.82 24.68
CA ASP A 84 -12.01 -7.96 25.55
C ASP A 84 -13.29 -7.37 24.93
N ASP A 85 -13.17 -6.44 23.98
CA ASP A 85 -14.31 -5.84 23.27
C ASP A 85 -14.81 -6.72 22.10
N LEU A 86 -14.05 -7.75 21.73
CA LEU A 86 -14.37 -8.70 20.67
C LEU A 86 -14.97 -9.99 21.23
N THR A 87 -16.04 -9.85 22.02
CA THR A 87 -16.79 -10.95 22.59
C THR A 87 -18.24 -10.98 22.10
N ASP A 88 -18.87 -12.13 22.13
CA ASP A 88 -20.31 -12.29 21.87
C ASP A 88 -21.17 -11.99 23.12
N ALA A 89 -22.50 -12.25 23.03
CA ALA A 89 -23.43 -11.99 24.14
C ALA A 89 -23.23 -12.94 25.35
N ASP A 90 -22.60 -14.09 25.13
CA ASP A 90 -22.30 -15.07 26.18
C ASP A 90 -20.91 -14.83 26.80
N GLY A 91 -20.14 -13.88 26.25
CA GLY A 91 -18.80 -13.51 26.70
C GLY A 91 -17.68 -14.32 26.04
N ASP A 92 -18.01 -15.14 25.03
CA ASP A 92 -17.03 -15.90 24.30
C ASP A 92 -16.31 -15.04 23.25
N ALA A 93 -15.01 -15.25 23.04
CA ALA A 93 -14.21 -14.49 22.09
C ALA A 93 -14.68 -14.72 20.65
N LEU A 94 -14.83 -13.63 19.91
CA LEU A 94 -15.19 -13.69 18.49
C LEU A 94 -14.07 -14.31 17.64
N THR A 95 -14.48 -15.15 16.72
CA THR A 95 -13.60 -15.58 15.63
C THR A 95 -13.23 -14.41 14.72
N PRO A 96 -12.14 -14.47 13.94
CA PRO A 96 -11.77 -13.43 12.97
C PRO A 96 -12.88 -13.11 11.96
N LEU A 97 -13.65 -14.13 11.54
CA LEU A 97 -14.79 -13.94 10.64
C LEU A 97 -15.93 -13.18 11.32
N GLU A 98 -16.29 -13.54 12.54
CA GLU A 98 -17.36 -12.88 13.30
C GLU A 98 -17.00 -11.41 13.61
N ALA A 99 -15.75 -11.13 13.94
CA ALA A 99 -15.27 -9.75 14.13
C ALA A 99 -15.43 -8.91 12.85
N ARG A 100 -15.05 -9.45 11.67
CA ARG A 100 -15.29 -8.78 10.38
C ARG A 100 -16.77 -8.66 10.07
N GLN A 101 -17.59 -9.69 10.40
CA GLN A 101 -19.04 -9.64 10.18
C GLN A 101 -19.70 -8.55 11.03
N ARG A 102 -19.32 -8.39 12.30
CA ARG A 102 -19.79 -7.31 13.18
C ARG A 102 -19.52 -5.93 12.56
N VAL A 103 -18.31 -5.68 12.07
CA VAL A 103 -17.94 -4.42 11.39
C VAL A 103 -18.72 -4.26 10.08
N CYS A 104 -18.91 -5.33 9.31
CA CYS A 104 -19.68 -5.31 8.07
C CYS A 104 -21.15 -4.93 8.32
N ASP A 105 -21.77 -5.50 9.32
CA ASP A 105 -23.16 -5.21 9.67
C ASP A 105 -23.34 -3.80 10.21
N ALA A 106 -22.39 -3.30 10.99
CA ALA A 106 -22.35 -1.92 11.42
C ALA A 106 -22.25 -0.94 10.24
N LEU A 107 -21.46 -1.24 9.21
CA LEU A 107 -21.35 -0.42 8.00
C LEU A 107 -22.63 -0.44 7.12
N LYS A 108 -23.50 -1.44 7.27
CA LYS A 108 -24.78 -1.56 6.54
C LYS A 108 -25.98 -0.93 7.23
N TRP A 109 -25.85 -0.52 8.49
CA TRP A 109 -26.96 -0.21 9.37
C TRP A 109 -28.01 0.77 8.80
N ASP A 110 -27.62 1.73 7.96
CA ASP A 110 -28.52 2.78 7.45
C ASP A 110 -29.15 2.48 6.07
N GLY A 111 -28.72 1.41 5.41
CA GLY A 111 -29.30 0.94 4.14
C GLY A 111 -29.23 1.90 2.95
N ARG A 112 -28.53 3.04 3.08
CA ARG A 112 -28.52 4.10 2.03
C ARG A 112 -27.57 3.80 0.87
N PHE A 113 -26.74 2.77 0.97
CA PHE A 113 -25.76 2.42 -0.05
C PHE A 113 -26.34 1.48 -1.10
N LYS A 114 -26.11 1.80 -2.38
CA LYS A 114 -26.47 0.92 -3.51
C LYS A 114 -25.63 -0.36 -3.56
N LYS A 115 -24.41 -0.29 -3.03
CA LYS A 115 -23.53 -1.43 -2.83
C LYS A 115 -23.30 -1.56 -1.33
N GLU A 116 -23.77 -2.65 -0.75
CA GLU A 116 -23.54 -2.96 0.65
C GLU A 116 -22.06 -3.26 0.92
N ALA A 117 -21.65 -3.10 2.18
CA ALA A 117 -20.34 -3.54 2.62
C ALA A 117 -20.24 -5.06 2.52
N GLU A 118 -19.07 -5.58 2.18
CA GLU A 118 -18.80 -7.00 1.99
C GLU A 118 -17.62 -7.44 2.86
N VAL A 119 -17.74 -8.61 3.50
CA VAL A 119 -16.62 -9.26 4.16
C VAL A 119 -15.68 -9.83 3.11
N LYS A 120 -14.40 -9.43 3.17
CA LYS A 120 -13.29 -10.00 2.40
C LYS A 120 -12.38 -10.80 3.33
N ASN A 121 -11.37 -11.47 2.77
CA ASN A 121 -10.47 -12.29 3.56
C ASN A 121 -9.77 -11.52 4.68
N ASN A 122 -9.33 -10.28 4.41
CA ASN A 122 -8.50 -9.47 5.32
C ASN A 122 -9.14 -8.13 5.73
N CYS A 123 -10.35 -7.84 5.29
CA CYS A 123 -11.02 -6.57 5.57
C CYS A 123 -12.53 -6.65 5.36
N VAL A 124 -13.21 -5.58 5.71
CA VAL A 124 -14.57 -5.30 5.23
C VAL A 124 -14.46 -4.22 4.17
N ARG A 125 -14.97 -4.47 2.96
CA ARG A 125 -14.89 -3.57 1.81
C ARG A 125 -16.19 -2.82 1.60
N GLN A 126 -16.12 -1.49 1.57
CA GLN A 126 -17.18 -0.63 1.11
C GLN A 126 -16.84 -0.06 -0.26
N ALA A 127 -17.48 -0.57 -1.31
CA ALA A 127 -17.31 -0.07 -2.67
C ALA A 127 -18.18 1.16 -2.95
N TYR A 128 -17.65 2.09 -3.74
CA TYR A 128 -18.34 3.31 -4.16
C TYR A 128 -18.60 3.33 -5.66
N ALA A 129 -19.63 4.09 -6.08
CA ALA A 129 -20.02 4.16 -7.49
C ALA A 129 -18.93 4.78 -8.38
N GLU A 130 -18.06 5.58 -7.81
CA GLU A 130 -16.92 6.23 -8.48
C GLU A 130 -15.78 5.26 -8.84
N GLY A 131 -15.85 3.98 -8.40
CA GLY A 131 -14.87 2.94 -8.71
C GLY A 131 -13.97 2.57 -7.54
N PHE A 132 -13.57 3.52 -6.68
CA PHE A 132 -12.72 3.25 -5.52
C PHE A 132 -13.49 2.60 -4.37
N HIS A 133 -12.75 2.13 -3.37
CA HIS A 133 -13.33 1.51 -2.17
C HIS A 133 -12.57 1.93 -0.90
N ILE A 134 -13.23 1.77 0.23
CA ILE A 134 -12.64 1.87 1.55
C ILE A 134 -12.61 0.46 2.13
N ASP A 135 -11.43 -0.01 2.45
CA ASP A 135 -11.22 -1.26 3.13
C ASP A 135 -11.02 -1.02 4.62
N VAL A 136 -11.77 -1.75 5.43
CA VAL A 136 -11.70 -1.68 6.88
C VAL A 136 -11.15 -3.01 7.40
N PRO A 137 -9.80 -3.16 7.50
CA PRO A 137 -9.18 -4.25 8.23
C PRO A 137 -9.59 -4.20 9.70
N VAL A 138 -9.90 -5.34 10.29
CA VAL A 138 -10.29 -5.47 11.69
C VAL A 138 -9.12 -6.05 12.47
N TYR A 139 -8.68 -5.34 13.49
CA TYR A 139 -7.57 -5.75 14.35
C TYR A 139 -8.05 -5.95 15.77
N ARG A 140 -7.44 -6.91 16.46
CA ARG A 140 -7.45 -6.98 17.92
C ARG A 140 -6.13 -6.48 18.49
N ILE A 141 -6.21 -5.75 19.59
CA ILE A 141 -5.10 -5.26 20.39
C ILE A 141 -4.94 -6.23 21.54
N ILE A 142 -3.78 -6.88 21.63
CA ILE A 142 -3.40 -7.73 22.74
C ILE A 142 -2.40 -6.95 23.59
N GLU A 143 -2.74 -6.72 24.85
CA GLU A 143 -1.85 -6.13 25.83
C GLU A 143 -1.04 -7.22 26.51
N SER A 144 0.24 -7.01 26.66
CA SER A 144 1.17 -7.92 27.35
C SER A 144 2.30 -7.11 27.96
N GLU A 145 3.08 -7.73 28.86
CA GLU A 145 4.33 -7.15 29.36
C GLU A 145 5.50 -7.77 28.59
N ASP A 146 6.51 -6.96 28.29
CA ASP A 146 7.79 -7.44 27.77
C ASP A 146 8.65 -8.07 28.87
N GLU A 147 9.83 -8.59 28.53
CA GLU A 147 10.76 -9.20 29.49
C GLU A 147 11.27 -8.21 30.56
N GLU A 148 11.12 -6.91 30.33
CA GLU A 148 11.54 -5.83 31.21
C GLU A 148 10.37 -5.31 32.07
N GLY A 149 9.14 -5.84 31.87
CA GLY A 149 7.94 -5.45 32.60
C GLY A 149 7.28 -4.17 32.08
N ASN A 150 7.56 -3.78 30.84
CA ASN A 150 6.86 -2.66 30.20
C ASN A 150 5.61 -3.16 29.48
N ASP A 151 4.54 -2.39 29.51
CA ASP A 151 3.34 -2.65 28.75
C ASP A 151 3.63 -2.55 27.25
N VAL A 152 3.34 -3.62 26.49
CA VAL A 152 3.46 -3.68 25.04
C VAL A 152 2.14 -4.09 24.40
N GLU A 153 1.83 -3.47 23.27
CA GLU A 153 0.68 -3.82 22.47
C GLU A 153 1.13 -4.64 21.24
N ARG A 154 0.47 -5.77 21.02
CA ARG A 154 0.58 -6.56 19.81
C ARG A 154 -0.72 -6.46 19.01
N PHE A 155 -0.60 -6.33 17.70
CA PHE A 155 -1.72 -6.20 16.80
C PHE A 155 -1.89 -7.45 15.96
N GLU A 156 -3.11 -7.98 15.93
CA GLU A 156 -3.45 -9.13 15.09
C GLU A 156 -4.63 -8.77 14.18
N LEU A 157 -4.44 -9.05 12.89
CA LEU A 157 -5.43 -8.84 11.84
C LEU A 157 -6.37 -10.05 11.74
N ALA A 158 -7.67 -9.80 11.67
CA ALA A 158 -8.65 -10.81 11.29
C ALA A 158 -8.48 -11.18 9.80
N SER A 159 -7.82 -12.33 9.53
CA SER A 159 -7.47 -12.79 8.18
C SER A 159 -7.93 -14.22 7.96
N GLY A 160 -8.86 -14.44 7.03
CA GLY A 160 -9.46 -15.76 6.85
C GLY A 160 -10.11 -16.24 8.15
N ASP A 161 -9.69 -17.41 8.61
CA ASP A 161 -10.16 -18.02 9.86
C ASP A 161 -9.21 -17.75 11.04
N ASP A 162 -8.12 -17.01 10.83
CA ASP A 162 -7.06 -16.82 11.82
C ASP A 162 -6.88 -15.34 12.22
N TRP A 163 -6.42 -15.13 13.45
CA TRP A 163 -5.82 -13.90 13.91
C TRP A 163 -4.32 -13.92 13.57
N VAL A 164 -3.90 -13.02 12.66
CA VAL A 164 -2.54 -13.02 12.12
C VAL A 164 -1.78 -11.78 12.61
N VAL A 165 -0.60 -11.97 13.16
CA VAL A 165 0.25 -10.84 13.59
C VAL A 165 0.49 -9.89 12.41
N SER A 166 0.10 -8.63 12.59
CA SER A 166 0.19 -7.61 11.55
C SER A 166 0.18 -6.21 12.17
N ASP A 167 1.21 -5.42 11.90
CA ASP A 167 1.29 -4.02 12.34
C ASP A 167 1.44 -3.08 11.13
N ALA A 168 0.31 -2.71 10.55
CA ALA A 168 0.27 -1.78 9.42
C ALA A 168 0.71 -0.35 9.81
N ARG A 169 0.66 0.00 11.10
CA ARG A 169 1.13 1.29 11.63
C ARG A 169 2.66 1.32 11.63
N ALA A 170 3.29 0.23 12.07
CA ALA A 170 4.75 0.08 12.02
C ALA A 170 5.27 0.08 10.57
N VAL A 171 4.57 -0.57 9.62
CA VAL A 171 4.90 -0.48 8.18
C VAL A 171 4.86 0.97 7.68
N THR A 172 3.82 1.71 8.06
CA THR A 172 3.70 3.14 7.70
C THR A 172 4.85 3.97 8.30
N LYS A 173 5.18 3.74 9.57
CA LYS A 173 6.27 4.41 10.29
C LYS A 173 7.62 4.09 9.66
N TRP A 174 7.86 2.80 9.35
CA TRP A 174 9.07 2.34 8.65
C TRP A 174 9.28 3.11 7.34
N PHE A 175 8.29 3.09 6.43
CA PHE A 175 8.43 3.73 5.14
C PHE A 175 8.61 5.25 5.24
N ASN A 176 7.80 5.93 6.06
CA ASN A 176 7.87 7.38 6.20
C ASN A 176 9.14 7.83 6.94
N GLY A 177 9.64 7.04 7.89
CA GLY A 177 10.92 7.28 8.58
C GLY A 177 12.08 7.28 7.59
N LEU A 178 12.20 6.24 6.77
CA LEU A 178 13.25 6.14 5.76
C LEU A 178 13.17 7.25 4.70
N VAL A 179 11.94 7.64 4.30
CA VAL A 179 11.77 8.81 3.42
C VAL A 179 12.30 10.08 4.09
N GLY A 180 12.08 10.26 5.38
CA GLY A 180 12.64 11.37 6.15
C GLY A 180 14.16 11.36 6.17
N GLU A 181 14.75 10.23 6.55
CA GLU A 181 16.20 10.04 6.67
C GLU A 181 16.94 10.25 5.33
N LEU A 182 16.46 9.64 4.25
CA LEU A 182 17.09 9.72 2.93
C LEU A 182 16.99 11.11 2.29
N ASN A 183 16.01 11.91 2.70
CA ASN A 183 15.73 13.22 2.11
C ASN A 183 15.99 14.38 3.08
N GLU A 184 16.72 14.13 4.16
CA GLU A 184 17.09 15.14 5.13
C GLU A 184 17.85 16.29 4.42
N GLY A 185 17.27 17.49 4.46
CA GLY A 185 17.78 18.68 3.79
C GLY A 185 17.29 18.95 2.36
N GLN A 186 16.44 18.10 1.79
CA GLN A 186 15.78 18.35 0.49
C GLN A 186 14.37 18.90 0.69
N ALA A 187 14.04 20.01 0.01
CA ALA A 187 12.78 20.76 0.24
C ALA A 187 11.50 19.95 -0.11
N ASP A 188 11.56 18.99 -1.02
CA ASP A 188 10.43 18.14 -1.42
C ASP A 188 10.51 16.72 -0.87
N GLY A 189 11.55 16.39 -0.14
CA GLY A 189 11.75 15.21 0.72
C GLY A 189 11.33 13.87 0.15
N SER A 190 11.30 13.64 -1.15
CA SER A 190 10.57 12.47 -1.59
C SER A 190 10.98 11.81 -2.90
N GLN A 191 12.25 11.85 -3.32
CA GLN A 191 12.67 11.12 -4.51
C GLN A 191 12.35 9.63 -4.39
N MET A 192 12.70 8.98 -3.27
CA MET A 192 12.37 7.58 -3.03
C MET A 192 10.85 7.33 -3.12
N ARG A 193 10.01 8.24 -2.56
CA ARG A 193 8.56 8.12 -2.65
C ARG A 193 8.07 8.28 -4.10
N ARG A 194 8.64 9.19 -4.89
CA ARG A 194 8.30 9.33 -6.33
C ARG A 194 8.69 8.08 -7.10
N ILE A 195 9.89 7.54 -6.87
CA ILE A 195 10.35 6.28 -7.49
C ILE A 195 9.44 5.11 -7.10
N THR A 196 9.04 5.00 -5.82
CA THR A 196 8.07 3.99 -5.38
C THR A 196 6.74 4.10 -6.15
N LYS A 197 6.22 5.32 -6.31
CA LYS A 197 4.97 5.55 -7.05
C LYS A 197 5.11 5.22 -8.54
N LEU A 198 6.19 5.63 -9.16
CA LEU A 198 6.49 5.32 -10.57
C LEU A 198 6.59 3.80 -10.78
N THR A 199 7.27 3.08 -9.89
CA THR A 199 7.40 1.62 -9.95
C THR A 199 6.05 0.92 -9.73
N LYS A 200 5.23 1.40 -8.77
CA LYS A 200 3.85 0.89 -8.60
C LYS A 200 2.97 1.16 -9.82
N LYS A 201 3.10 2.34 -10.44
CA LYS A 201 2.35 2.67 -11.66
C LYS A 201 2.76 1.79 -12.83
N PHE A 202 4.05 1.52 -12.96
CA PHE A 202 4.60 0.56 -13.95
C PHE A 202 3.98 -0.83 -13.79
N SER A 203 3.90 -1.36 -12.56
CA SER A 203 3.33 -2.69 -12.29
C SER A 203 1.82 -2.79 -12.56
N ARG A 204 1.12 -1.66 -12.68
CA ARG A 204 -0.33 -1.60 -12.96
C ARG A 204 -0.67 -1.42 -14.44
N ARG A 205 0.23 -1.78 -15.35
CA ARG A 205 -0.05 -1.81 -16.80
C ARG A 205 -1.19 -2.78 -17.11
N ALA A 206 -1.95 -2.49 -18.17
CA ALA A 206 -3.02 -3.36 -18.64
C ALA A 206 -2.53 -4.79 -18.85
N GLY A 207 -3.24 -5.76 -18.29
CA GLY A 207 -2.87 -7.18 -18.35
C GLY A 207 -1.83 -7.66 -17.33
N TRP A 208 -1.22 -6.76 -16.54
CA TRP A 208 -0.21 -7.12 -15.54
C TRP A 208 -0.75 -7.17 -14.10
N LYS A 209 -1.80 -6.41 -13.84
CA LYS A 209 -2.32 -6.13 -12.49
C LYS A 209 -2.53 -7.38 -11.62
N ASP A 210 -3.09 -8.44 -12.19
CA ASP A 210 -3.38 -9.67 -11.45
C ASP A 210 -2.16 -10.61 -11.34
N ASN A 211 -1.14 -10.39 -12.15
CA ASN A 211 0.06 -11.24 -12.25
C ASN A 211 1.26 -10.65 -11.52
N THR A 212 1.24 -9.36 -11.17
CA THR A 212 2.36 -8.70 -10.49
C THR A 212 2.24 -8.81 -8.98
N THR A 213 3.36 -8.59 -8.30
CA THR A 213 3.45 -8.62 -6.84
C THR A 213 2.73 -7.46 -6.16
N SER A 214 2.56 -7.56 -4.84
CA SER A 214 1.80 -6.60 -4.04
C SER A 214 2.46 -5.21 -3.96
N GLY A 215 1.64 -4.19 -3.68
CA GLY A 215 2.15 -2.82 -3.52
C GLY A 215 3.11 -2.65 -2.33
N ILE A 216 3.02 -3.47 -1.28
CA ILE A 216 3.97 -3.45 -0.16
C ILE A 216 5.29 -4.10 -0.57
N THR A 217 5.27 -5.21 -1.30
CA THR A 217 6.46 -5.86 -1.85
C THR A 217 7.23 -4.91 -2.77
N ILE A 218 6.53 -4.22 -3.68
CA ILE A 218 7.16 -3.19 -4.52
C ILE A 218 7.77 -2.06 -3.68
N SER A 219 7.07 -1.60 -2.63
CA SER A 219 7.61 -0.56 -1.75
C SER A 219 8.88 -1.02 -1.02
N LYS A 220 8.89 -2.27 -0.53
CA LYS A 220 10.07 -2.87 0.12
C LYS A 220 11.24 -2.99 -0.84
N LEU A 221 11.01 -3.54 -2.03
CA LEU A 221 12.05 -3.64 -3.06
C LEU A 221 12.65 -2.28 -3.44
N VAL A 222 11.80 -1.25 -3.60
CA VAL A 222 12.31 0.10 -3.88
C VAL A 222 13.12 0.64 -2.71
N VAL A 223 12.66 0.48 -1.48
CA VAL A 223 13.39 0.94 -0.29
C VAL A 223 14.77 0.28 -0.18
N ASP A 224 14.81 -1.05 -0.32
CA ASP A 224 16.04 -1.83 -0.14
C ASP A 224 17.09 -1.54 -1.23
N HIS A 225 16.62 -1.17 -2.41
CA HIS A 225 17.49 -1.02 -3.59
C HIS A 225 17.49 0.40 -4.16
N PHE A 226 17.02 1.38 -3.39
CA PHE A 226 16.93 2.76 -3.85
C PHE A 226 18.29 3.36 -4.20
N VAL A 227 18.39 3.87 -5.43
CA VAL A 227 19.56 4.59 -5.91
C VAL A 227 19.19 6.06 -6.11
N ALA A 228 19.64 6.91 -5.19
CA ALA A 228 19.38 8.35 -5.28
C ALA A 228 20.15 8.97 -6.47
N SER A 229 19.50 9.90 -7.16
CA SER A 229 20.11 10.72 -8.19
C SER A 229 19.52 12.13 -8.09
N PRO A 230 20.17 13.06 -7.39
CA PRO A 230 19.65 14.41 -7.20
C PRO A 230 19.22 15.04 -8.53
N ASP A 231 18.02 15.65 -8.55
CA ASP A 231 17.44 16.32 -9.71
C ASP A 231 17.24 15.46 -10.98
N ARG A 232 17.33 14.12 -10.86
CA ARG A 232 17.22 13.17 -11.97
C ARG A 232 16.37 11.96 -11.57
N ASP A 233 15.04 12.13 -11.54
CA ASP A 233 14.12 11.03 -11.23
C ASP A 233 14.15 9.89 -12.29
N ASP A 234 14.37 10.23 -13.55
CA ASP A 234 14.57 9.26 -14.63
C ASP A 234 15.79 8.37 -14.38
N LYS A 235 16.91 8.98 -14.00
CA LYS A 235 18.13 8.22 -13.67
C LYS A 235 17.95 7.40 -12.39
N SER A 236 17.40 7.99 -11.34
CA SER A 236 17.12 7.30 -10.10
C SER A 236 16.20 6.09 -10.30
N LEU A 237 15.13 6.24 -11.10
CA LEU A 237 14.21 5.15 -11.43
C LEU A 237 14.92 3.99 -12.16
N ARG A 238 15.66 4.33 -13.22
CA ARG A 238 16.41 3.32 -14.01
C ARG A 238 17.43 2.57 -13.16
N ASP A 239 18.23 3.29 -12.35
CA ASP A 239 19.27 2.69 -11.54
C ASP A 239 18.68 1.86 -10.38
N THR A 240 17.56 2.30 -9.78
CA THR A 240 16.80 1.52 -8.80
C THR A 240 16.22 0.25 -9.41
N TRP A 241 15.64 0.31 -10.62
CA TRP A 241 15.13 -0.87 -11.32
C TRP A 241 16.24 -1.87 -11.66
N LYS A 242 17.42 -1.40 -12.06
CA LYS A 242 18.60 -2.26 -12.27
C LYS A 242 18.99 -2.99 -10.97
N ALA A 243 19.02 -2.29 -9.85
CA ALA A 243 19.36 -2.86 -8.55
C ALA A 243 18.32 -3.89 -8.09
N ILE A 244 17.02 -3.58 -8.23
CA ILE A 244 15.93 -4.52 -7.94
C ILE A 244 16.04 -5.77 -8.84
N HIS A 245 16.18 -5.59 -10.14
CA HIS A 245 16.29 -6.71 -11.07
C HIS A 245 17.49 -7.62 -10.74
N ALA A 246 18.65 -7.02 -10.43
CA ALA A 246 19.85 -7.79 -10.06
C ALA A 246 19.64 -8.60 -8.76
N ALA A 247 18.95 -8.05 -7.77
CA ALA A 247 18.62 -8.76 -6.54
C ALA A 247 17.62 -9.89 -6.79
N LEU A 248 16.55 -9.63 -7.53
CA LEU A 248 15.52 -10.62 -7.85
C LEU A 248 16.02 -11.74 -8.80
N ALA A 249 17.11 -11.51 -9.52
CA ALA A 249 17.79 -12.55 -10.30
C ALA A 249 18.55 -13.55 -9.40
N VAL A 250 18.84 -13.19 -8.16
CA VAL A 250 19.48 -14.07 -7.16
C VAL A 250 18.45 -14.82 -6.34
N SER A 251 17.44 -14.11 -5.79
CA SER A 251 16.31 -14.70 -5.06
C SER A 251 15.09 -13.79 -5.18
N THR A 252 13.90 -14.40 -5.26
CA THR A 252 12.62 -13.70 -5.23
C THR A 252 12.02 -13.62 -3.82
N GLU A 253 12.77 -14.06 -2.81
CA GLU A 253 12.41 -13.88 -1.42
C GLU A 253 12.48 -12.39 -1.03
N VAL A 254 11.41 -11.90 -0.41
CA VAL A 254 11.33 -10.51 0.07
C VAL A 254 10.84 -10.52 1.51
N GLU A 255 11.69 -10.11 2.43
CA GLU A 255 11.35 -10.02 3.84
C GLU A 255 10.31 -8.92 4.13
N HIS A 256 9.44 -9.16 5.09
CA HIS A 256 8.53 -8.13 5.57
C HIS A 256 9.29 -7.08 6.40
N PRO A 257 8.98 -5.77 6.24
CA PRO A 257 9.80 -4.71 6.85
C PRO A 257 9.75 -4.60 8.38
N VAL A 258 8.77 -5.22 9.05
CA VAL A 258 8.52 -4.96 10.49
C VAL A 258 8.10 -6.20 11.29
N VAL A 259 7.83 -7.31 10.66
CA VAL A 259 7.50 -8.58 11.35
C VAL A 259 8.35 -9.70 10.77
N ASP A 260 8.64 -10.70 11.58
CA ASP A 260 9.45 -11.85 11.18
C ASP A 260 8.63 -12.82 10.30
N LYS A 261 8.49 -12.44 9.04
CA LYS A 261 7.88 -13.25 7.97
C LYS A 261 8.30 -12.70 6.61
N ASN A 262 8.04 -13.45 5.55
CA ASN A 262 8.27 -12.99 4.18
C ASN A 262 7.01 -12.36 3.56
N LEU A 263 7.21 -11.39 2.67
CA LEU A 263 6.21 -10.87 1.73
C LEU A 263 6.08 -11.78 0.50
N SER A 264 7.17 -12.45 0.13
CA SER A 264 7.23 -13.49 -0.89
C SER A 264 8.33 -14.49 -0.57
N GLU A 265 8.09 -15.75 -0.86
CA GLU A 265 9.10 -16.81 -0.78
C GLU A 265 9.90 -16.88 -2.09
N ASP A 266 11.03 -17.58 -2.06
CA ASP A 266 11.81 -17.82 -3.29
C ASP A 266 10.99 -18.66 -4.28
N GLY A 267 11.01 -18.26 -5.55
CA GLY A 267 10.17 -18.87 -6.60
C GLY A 267 8.73 -18.33 -6.65
N ASP A 268 8.41 -17.22 -5.97
CA ASP A 268 7.09 -16.59 -6.08
C ASP A 268 6.82 -16.09 -7.50
N ALA A 269 5.81 -16.67 -8.14
CA ALA A 269 5.49 -16.42 -9.55
C ALA A 269 5.15 -14.95 -9.86
N LYS A 270 4.59 -14.19 -8.90
CA LYS A 270 4.26 -12.78 -9.10
C LYS A 270 5.50 -11.88 -9.00
N VAL A 271 6.44 -12.25 -8.15
CA VAL A 271 7.73 -11.55 -8.04
C VAL A 271 8.60 -11.87 -9.24
N GLU A 272 8.60 -13.14 -9.71
CA GLU A 272 9.27 -13.52 -10.95
C GLU A 272 8.72 -12.77 -12.17
N PHE A 273 7.39 -12.70 -12.31
CA PHE A 273 6.76 -11.92 -13.36
C PHE A 273 7.17 -10.44 -13.31
N PHE A 274 7.19 -9.84 -12.11
CA PHE A 274 7.63 -8.45 -11.96
C PHE A 274 9.10 -8.26 -12.33
N ARG A 275 9.99 -9.18 -11.94
CA ARG A 275 11.41 -9.22 -12.35
C ARG A 275 11.55 -9.22 -13.87
N ASP A 276 10.80 -10.09 -14.55
CA ASP A 276 10.88 -10.25 -15.99
C ASP A 276 10.36 -9.00 -16.73
N CYS A 277 9.28 -8.37 -16.22
CA CYS A 277 8.81 -7.07 -16.70
C CYS A 277 9.86 -5.95 -16.52
N LEU A 278 10.61 -5.97 -15.43
CA LEU A 278 11.72 -5.02 -15.22
C LEU A 278 12.85 -5.26 -16.22
N ALA A 279 13.18 -6.54 -16.54
CA ALA A 279 14.17 -6.88 -17.55
C ALA A 279 13.80 -6.30 -18.92
N GLU A 280 12.57 -6.52 -19.38
CA GLU A 280 12.06 -5.98 -20.63
C GLU A 280 12.14 -4.45 -20.67
N ALA A 281 11.68 -3.77 -19.61
CA ALA A 281 11.76 -2.31 -19.53
C ALA A 281 13.20 -1.79 -19.52
N LEU A 282 14.12 -2.48 -18.86
CA LEU A 282 15.54 -2.11 -18.84
C LEU A 282 16.20 -2.31 -20.21
N ASP A 283 15.80 -3.34 -20.96
CA ASP A 283 16.27 -3.56 -22.35
C ASP A 283 15.78 -2.44 -23.28
N ASP A 284 14.52 -2.02 -23.17
CA ASP A 284 13.99 -0.88 -23.91
C ASP A 284 14.80 0.40 -23.62
N LEU A 285 15.17 0.61 -22.35
CA LEU A 285 15.95 1.75 -21.90
C LEU A 285 17.42 1.74 -22.35
N LEU A 286 17.94 0.63 -22.94
CA LEU A 286 19.30 0.61 -23.51
C LEU A 286 19.50 1.62 -24.66
N VAL A 287 18.42 2.05 -25.30
CA VAL A 287 18.49 3.08 -26.33
C VAL A 287 19.06 4.41 -25.78
N LEU A 288 18.86 4.70 -24.51
CA LEU A 288 19.37 5.93 -23.84
C LEU A 288 20.90 5.97 -23.81
N ASP A 289 21.55 4.81 -23.86
CA ASP A 289 23.02 4.71 -23.84
C ASP A 289 23.65 4.84 -25.22
N LYS A 290 22.84 4.86 -26.30
CA LYS A 290 23.33 4.95 -27.67
C LYS A 290 23.75 6.37 -28.02
N ALA A 291 24.90 6.53 -28.66
CA ALA A 291 25.32 7.80 -29.22
C ALA A 291 24.29 8.28 -30.26
N GLY A 292 23.79 9.51 -30.08
CA GLY A 292 22.78 10.08 -30.98
C GLY A 292 21.33 9.70 -30.66
N CYS A 293 21.04 9.07 -29.52
CA CYS A 293 19.68 8.90 -29.03
C CYS A 293 18.95 10.25 -29.00
N THR A 294 17.80 10.31 -29.63
CA THR A 294 16.96 11.51 -29.66
C THR A 294 15.99 11.54 -28.48
N ARG A 295 15.49 12.74 -28.13
CA ARG A 295 14.47 12.89 -27.08
C ARG A 295 13.18 12.12 -27.41
N ALA A 296 12.82 11.98 -28.70
CA ALA A 296 11.67 11.18 -29.12
C ALA A 296 11.89 9.68 -28.80
N GLN A 297 13.04 9.15 -29.15
CA GLN A 297 13.39 7.76 -28.82
C GLN A 297 13.47 7.52 -27.32
N ALA A 298 14.01 8.47 -26.56
CA ALA A 298 14.06 8.39 -25.11
C ALA A 298 12.65 8.35 -24.47
N ARG A 299 11.70 9.14 -24.99
CA ARG A 299 10.31 9.14 -24.53
C ARG A 299 9.55 7.87 -24.91
N GLU A 300 9.87 7.28 -26.05
CA GLU A 300 9.28 6.03 -26.49
C GLU A 300 9.74 4.83 -25.65
N ALA A 301 10.98 4.88 -25.17
CA ALA A 301 11.56 3.85 -24.33
C ALA A 301 11.02 3.86 -22.87
N TRP A 302 10.63 5.05 -22.38
CA TRP A 302 10.00 5.21 -21.07
C TRP A 302 8.49 4.91 -21.09
#